data_01ae49848a9bb93a72fe466482907e3c
#
_entry.id   01ae49848a9bb93a72fe466482907e3c
#
_cell.length_a   1.000
_cell.length_b   1.000
_cell.length_c   1.000
_cell.angle_alpha   90.00
_cell.angle_beta   90.00
_cell.angle_gamma   90.00
#
_symmetry.space_group_name_H-M   'P 1'
#
loop_
_entity.id
_entity.type
_entity.pdbx_description
1 polymer ?
#
loop_
_entity_poly.entity_id
_entity_poly.type
_entity_poly.pdbx_seq_one_letter_code
_entity_poly.pdbx_strand_id
1 'polypeptide(L)'
;MSSPKALQEIGADAATRAKDRKIARKKALAARILITFAALAIWFWTQSLLGARISPTQGIGDGLHRLTAPLNAYLHGAPRAVDALLIASSALIDAIAIFLLGSWIFAGQLRPFLGLAMLLVTRQVMQALCSLPAPPGIIWHDPGFPSLLVTYGVANDFFFSGHTAIAVFGAIELARLRRAWRAVLAACVVLFEVAAVLVLRAHYTMDVFTGALAAVCVAQTCGAISERFARFGIEPAD
;
A
#
# COMPACT_ATOMS: atom_id res chain seq x y z
N MET A 1 -52.28 -23.80 -33.15
CA MET A 1 -51.77 -25.18 -32.82
C MET A 1 -50.39 -25.32 -33.43
N SER A 2 -49.39 -25.44 -32.59
CA SER A 2 -47.98 -25.60 -33.04
C SER A 2 -47.80 -27.00 -33.65
N SER A 3 -47.20 -27.10 -34.81
CA SER A 3 -46.94 -28.35 -35.51
C SER A 3 -46.07 -29.29 -34.63
N PRO A 4 -46.36 -30.61 -34.57
CA PRO A 4 -45.56 -31.58 -33.83
C PRO A 4 -44.05 -31.53 -34.18
N LYS A 5 -43.73 -31.19 -35.44
CA LYS A 5 -42.34 -31.00 -35.90
C LYS A 5 -41.63 -29.80 -35.21
N ALA A 6 -42.31 -28.70 -35.00
CA ALA A 6 -41.73 -27.52 -34.33
C ALA A 6 -41.42 -27.79 -32.87
N LEU A 7 -42.24 -28.60 -32.17
CA LEU A 7 -41.98 -29.00 -30.80
C LEU A 7 -40.81 -29.99 -30.69
N GLN A 8 -40.61 -30.85 -31.67
CA GLN A 8 -39.44 -31.76 -31.73
C GLN A 8 -38.12 -31.01 -32.01
N GLU A 9 -38.15 -30.01 -32.89
CA GLU A 9 -36.96 -29.17 -33.17
C GLU A 9 -36.56 -28.34 -31.95
N ILE A 10 -37.53 -27.75 -31.24
CA ILE A 10 -37.27 -26.99 -30.00
C ILE A 10 -36.68 -27.90 -28.91
N GLY A 11 -37.18 -29.15 -28.80
CA GLY A 11 -36.65 -30.13 -27.84
C GLY A 11 -35.23 -30.56 -28.16
N ALA A 12 -34.91 -30.81 -29.46
CA ALA A 12 -33.56 -31.17 -29.90
C ALA A 12 -32.54 -30.05 -29.69
N ASP A 13 -32.93 -28.80 -29.97
CA ASP A 13 -32.06 -27.62 -29.73
C ASP A 13 -31.81 -27.40 -28.22
N ALA A 14 -32.82 -27.57 -27.38
CA ALA A 14 -32.68 -27.51 -25.94
C ALA A 14 -31.74 -28.59 -25.38
N ALA A 15 -31.84 -29.83 -25.87
CA ALA A 15 -30.93 -30.92 -25.48
C ALA A 15 -29.49 -30.70 -25.91
N THR A 16 -29.29 -30.15 -27.12
CA THR A 16 -27.95 -29.77 -27.63
C THR A 16 -27.32 -28.68 -26.80
N ARG A 17 -28.05 -27.60 -26.52
CA ARG A 17 -27.59 -26.50 -25.62
C ARG A 17 -27.28 -26.99 -24.21
N ALA A 18 -28.06 -27.94 -23.67
CA ALA A 18 -27.79 -28.53 -22.35
C ALA A 18 -26.49 -29.34 -22.35
N LYS A 19 -26.23 -30.10 -23.42
CA LYS A 19 -24.99 -30.87 -23.61
C LYS A 19 -23.79 -29.94 -23.71
N ASP A 20 -23.89 -28.87 -24.50
CA ASP A 20 -22.81 -27.88 -24.68
C ASP A 20 -22.49 -27.13 -23.37
N ARG A 21 -23.51 -26.75 -22.62
CA ARG A 21 -23.34 -26.16 -21.27
C ARG A 21 -22.63 -27.12 -20.30
N LYS A 22 -22.94 -28.42 -20.36
CA LYS A 22 -22.30 -29.45 -19.53
C LYS A 22 -20.82 -29.64 -19.90
N ILE A 23 -20.52 -29.63 -21.19
CA ILE A 23 -19.12 -29.70 -21.71
C ILE A 23 -18.35 -28.46 -21.30
N ALA A 24 -18.92 -27.26 -21.47
CA ALA A 24 -18.30 -26.01 -21.09
C ALA A 24 -18.00 -25.96 -19.56
N ARG A 25 -18.94 -26.41 -18.73
CA ARG A 25 -18.73 -26.54 -17.27
C ARG A 25 -17.58 -27.47 -16.92
N LYS A 26 -17.49 -28.65 -17.57
CA LYS A 26 -16.38 -29.60 -17.35
C LYS A 26 -15.05 -29.01 -17.75
N LYS A 27 -14.97 -28.33 -18.91
CA LYS A 27 -13.76 -27.64 -19.36
C LYS A 27 -13.34 -26.54 -18.39
N ALA A 28 -14.29 -25.71 -17.91
CA ALA A 28 -14.01 -24.68 -16.94
C ALA A 28 -13.53 -25.25 -15.58
N LEU A 29 -14.09 -26.36 -15.12
CA LEU A 29 -13.63 -27.04 -13.92
C LEU A 29 -12.22 -27.58 -14.08
N ALA A 30 -11.94 -28.27 -15.19
CA ALA A 30 -10.61 -28.79 -15.49
C ALA A 30 -9.56 -27.68 -15.57
N ALA A 31 -9.88 -26.53 -16.21
CA ALA A 31 -9.02 -25.37 -16.25
C ALA A 31 -8.74 -24.79 -14.85
N ARG A 32 -9.76 -24.67 -13.98
CA ARG A 32 -9.59 -24.23 -12.60
C ARG A 32 -8.68 -25.15 -11.79
N ILE A 33 -8.88 -26.46 -11.92
CA ILE A 33 -8.05 -27.47 -11.26
C ILE A 33 -6.60 -27.31 -11.74
N LEU A 34 -6.36 -27.22 -13.05
CA LEU A 34 -5.02 -27.08 -13.61
C LEU A 34 -4.33 -25.79 -13.12
N ILE A 35 -5.05 -24.66 -13.13
CA ILE A 35 -4.53 -23.37 -12.61
C ILE A 35 -4.18 -23.50 -11.13
N THR A 36 -5.02 -24.14 -10.33
CA THR A 36 -4.77 -24.34 -8.89
C THR A 36 -3.51 -25.18 -8.68
N PHE A 37 -3.35 -26.29 -9.39
CA PHE A 37 -2.15 -27.11 -9.30
C PHE A 37 -0.90 -26.37 -9.74
N ALA A 38 -0.96 -25.62 -10.84
CA ALA A 38 0.15 -24.78 -11.30
C ALA A 38 0.52 -23.72 -10.26
N ALA A 39 -0.46 -23.04 -9.68
CA ALA A 39 -0.23 -22.05 -8.61
C ALA A 39 0.43 -22.67 -7.38
N LEU A 40 -0.04 -23.83 -6.93
CA LEU A 40 0.56 -24.56 -5.82
C LEU A 40 1.98 -25.04 -6.13
N ALA A 41 2.24 -25.54 -7.34
CA ALA A 41 3.57 -25.96 -7.76
C ALA A 41 4.54 -24.77 -7.76
N ILE A 42 4.14 -23.62 -8.29
CA ILE A 42 4.92 -22.39 -8.27
C ILE A 42 5.17 -21.94 -6.82
N TRP A 43 4.15 -21.99 -5.97
CA TRP A 43 4.28 -21.62 -4.57
C TRP A 43 5.28 -22.51 -3.83
N PHE A 44 5.16 -23.83 -3.94
CA PHE A 44 6.11 -24.75 -3.29
C PHE A 44 7.53 -24.61 -3.83
N TRP A 45 7.66 -24.40 -5.14
CA TRP A 45 8.97 -24.16 -5.75
C TRP A 45 9.61 -22.86 -5.23
N THR A 46 8.88 -21.76 -5.23
CA THR A 46 9.38 -20.48 -4.69
C THR A 46 9.68 -20.57 -3.19
N GLN A 47 8.86 -21.29 -2.43
CA GLN A 47 9.08 -21.53 -1.01
C GLN A 47 10.38 -22.31 -0.76
N SER A 48 10.68 -23.32 -1.59
CA SER A 48 11.94 -24.07 -1.49
C SER A 48 13.16 -23.18 -1.75
N LEU A 49 13.08 -22.29 -2.74
CA LEU A 49 14.15 -21.32 -3.04
C LEU A 49 14.37 -20.32 -1.89
N LEU A 50 13.30 -19.87 -1.26
CA LEU A 50 13.36 -18.97 -0.12
C LEU A 50 13.95 -19.68 1.11
N GLY A 51 13.51 -20.92 1.38
CA GLY A 51 14.00 -21.73 2.51
C GLY A 51 15.49 -22.11 2.39
N ALA A 52 16.03 -22.16 1.17
CA ALA A 52 17.45 -22.41 0.96
C ALA A 52 18.34 -21.17 1.18
N ARG A 53 17.78 -19.99 1.45
CA ARG A 53 18.58 -18.80 1.72
C ARG A 53 19.24 -18.87 3.09
N ILE A 54 20.51 -18.45 3.13
CA ILE A 54 21.25 -18.32 4.40
C ILE A 54 20.65 -17.17 5.19
N SER A 55 20.25 -17.45 6.43
CA SER A 55 19.80 -16.39 7.34
C SER A 55 20.95 -15.46 7.70
N PRO A 56 20.73 -14.14 7.77
CA PRO A 56 21.76 -13.22 8.19
C PRO A 56 22.20 -13.54 9.63
N THR A 57 23.49 -13.55 9.85
CA THR A 57 24.09 -13.84 11.18
C THR A 57 24.01 -12.63 12.11
N GLN A 58 23.82 -11.44 11.55
CA GLN A 58 23.65 -10.19 12.29
C GLN A 58 22.62 -9.29 11.61
N GLY A 59 21.74 -8.67 12.40
CA GLY A 59 20.73 -7.72 11.92
C GLY A 59 19.61 -8.37 11.08
N ILE A 60 18.94 -7.54 10.31
CA ILE A 60 17.84 -7.94 9.42
C ILE A 60 18.33 -7.89 7.98
N GLY A 61 18.19 -9.01 7.26
CA GLY A 61 18.50 -9.07 5.84
C GLY A 61 17.43 -8.37 5.01
N ASP A 62 17.81 -7.37 4.21
CA ASP A 62 16.90 -6.62 3.37
C ASP A 62 17.32 -6.63 1.89
N GLY A 63 16.42 -7.14 1.03
CA GLY A 63 16.68 -7.31 -0.39
C GLY A 63 16.70 -5.97 -1.15
N LEU A 64 15.81 -5.03 -0.83
CA LEU A 64 15.78 -3.72 -1.48
C LEU A 64 16.95 -2.83 -1.01
N HIS A 65 17.39 -2.98 0.23
CA HIS A 65 18.62 -2.33 0.68
C HIS A 65 19.85 -2.81 -0.09
N ARG A 66 19.91 -4.09 -0.46
CA ARG A 66 20.99 -4.59 -1.32
C ARG A 66 20.91 -3.99 -2.72
N LEU A 67 19.70 -3.92 -3.28
CA LEU A 67 19.48 -3.33 -4.60
C LEU A 67 19.84 -1.83 -4.65
N THR A 68 19.50 -1.09 -3.59
CA THR A 68 19.74 0.35 -3.49
C THR A 68 21.11 0.71 -2.87
N ALA A 69 21.95 -0.29 -2.57
CA ALA A 69 23.26 -0.08 -1.93
C ALA A 69 24.18 0.90 -2.68
N PRO A 70 24.31 0.88 -4.02
CA PRO A 70 25.15 1.83 -4.72
C PRO A 70 24.67 3.28 -4.54
N LEU A 71 23.36 3.52 -4.53
CA LEU A 71 22.77 4.83 -4.37
C LEU A 71 22.93 5.35 -2.92
N ASN A 72 22.73 4.47 -1.93
CA ASN A 72 23.00 4.79 -0.53
C ASN A 72 24.46 5.14 -0.31
N ALA A 73 25.41 4.37 -0.88
CA ALA A 73 26.84 4.67 -0.80
C ALA A 73 27.19 6.02 -1.45
N TYR A 74 26.60 6.35 -2.58
CA TYR A 74 26.75 7.67 -3.20
C TYR A 74 26.28 8.79 -2.27
N LEU A 75 25.12 8.63 -1.61
CA LEU A 75 24.57 9.63 -0.71
C LEU A 75 25.46 9.87 0.51
N HIS A 76 26.15 8.86 1.04
CA HIS A 76 27.13 9.08 2.13
C HIS A 76 28.25 10.05 1.75
N GLY A 77 28.59 10.17 0.47
CA GLY A 77 29.57 11.14 -0.04
C GLY A 77 28.97 12.47 -0.52
N ALA A 78 27.64 12.64 -0.46
CA ALA A 78 26.95 13.77 -1.06
C ALA A 78 25.96 14.46 -0.08
N PRO A 79 26.43 15.12 1.00
CA PRO A 79 25.57 15.65 2.07
C PRO A 79 24.49 16.61 1.56
N ARG A 80 24.81 17.48 0.58
CA ARG A 80 23.82 18.38 -0.01
C ARG A 80 22.66 17.63 -0.71
N ALA A 81 22.96 16.50 -1.35
CA ALA A 81 21.93 15.67 -1.98
C ALA A 81 21.06 14.96 -0.93
N VAL A 82 21.66 14.56 0.19
CA VAL A 82 20.93 14.03 1.35
C VAL A 82 19.98 15.06 1.91
N ASP A 83 20.47 16.27 2.23
CA ASP A 83 19.63 17.34 2.77
C ASP A 83 18.49 17.70 1.83
N ALA A 84 18.76 17.81 0.53
CA ALA A 84 17.72 18.06 -0.47
C ALA A 84 16.66 16.95 -0.51
N LEU A 85 17.07 15.68 -0.39
CA LEU A 85 16.15 14.54 -0.38
C LEU A 85 15.32 14.49 0.92
N LEU A 86 15.93 14.75 2.07
CA LEU A 86 15.25 14.82 3.36
C LEU A 86 14.23 15.97 3.40
N ILE A 87 14.62 17.17 2.91
CA ILE A 87 13.73 18.33 2.82
C ILE A 87 12.56 18.04 1.87
N ALA A 88 12.83 17.47 0.69
CA ALA A 88 11.79 17.16 -0.28
C ALA A 88 10.79 16.15 0.26
N SER A 89 11.25 15.08 0.92
CA SER A 89 10.41 14.08 1.57
C SER A 89 9.59 14.69 2.71
N SER A 90 10.21 15.44 3.62
CA SER A 90 9.50 16.09 4.73
C SER A 90 8.45 17.09 4.23
N ALA A 91 8.79 17.94 3.26
CA ALA A 91 7.85 18.89 2.69
C ALA A 91 6.67 18.23 2.01
N LEU A 92 6.89 17.09 1.36
CA LEU A 92 5.84 16.34 0.69
C LEU A 92 4.89 15.66 1.70
N ILE A 93 5.42 15.06 2.75
CA ILE A 93 4.62 14.49 3.85
C ILE A 93 3.80 15.58 4.55
N ASP A 94 4.41 16.74 4.81
CA ASP A 94 3.71 17.86 5.44
C ASP A 94 2.62 18.43 4.52
N ALA A 95 2.88 18.53 3.20
CA ALA A 95 1.86 18.95 2.24
C ALA A 95 0.65 17.98 2.22
N ILE A 96 0.90 16.68 2.31
CA ILE A 96 -0.17 15.67 2.43
C ILE A 96 -0.91 15.86 3.77
N ALA A 97 -0.21 16.04 4.87
CA ALA A 97 -0.81 16.26 6.17
C ALA A 97 -1.70 17.52 6.18
N ILE A 98 -1.20 18.62 5.61
CA ILE A 98 -1.96 19.87 5.48
C ILE A 98 -3.20 19.65 4.59
N PHE A 99 -3.10 18.90 3.50
CA PHE A 99 -4.24 18.53 2.66
C PHE A 99 -5.29 17.75 3.44
N LEU A 100 -4.88 16.72 4.20
CA LEU A 100 -5.80 15.87 4.98
C LEU A 100 -6.47 16.66 6.11
N LEU A 101 -5.69 17.42 6.87
CA LEU A 101 -6.19 18.27 7.96
C LEU A 101 -7.03 19.42 7.42
N GLY A 102 -6.61 20.07 6.34
CA GLY A 102 -7.34 21.14 5.68
C GLY A 102 -8.70 20.69 5.14
N SER A 103 -8.77 19.46 4.61
CA SER A 103 -10.03 18.85 4.17
C SER A 103 -11.02 18.71 5.33
N TRP A 104 -10.55 18.41 6.52
CA TRP A 104 -11.39 18.41 7.73
C TRP A 104 -11.76 19.83 8.18
N ILE A 105 -10.77 20.70 8.34
CA ILE A 105 -10.98 22.04 8.94
C ILE A 105 -11.85 22.91 8.05
N PHE A 106 -11.63 22.92 6.75
CA PHE A 106 -12.29 23.84 5.83
C PHE A 106 -13.47 23.24 5.07
N ALA A 107 -13.45 21.92 4.80
CA ALA A 107 -14.51 21.24 4.08
C ALA A 107 -15.38 20.32 4.96
N GLY A 108 -15.05 20.15 6.25
CA GLY A 108 -15.83 19.32 7.18
C GLY A 108 -15.74 17.81 6.91
N GLN A 109 -14.81 17.37 6.06
CA GLN A 109 -14.66 15.97 5.68
C GLN A 109 -13.99 15.19 6.82
N LEU A 110 -14.76 14.37 7.54
CA LEU A 110 -14.26 13.58 8.67
C LEU A 110 -13.26 12.51 8.26
N ARG A 111 -13.47 11.87 7.11
CA ARG A 111 -12.69 10.73 6.64
C ARG A 111 -11.17 10.98 6.54
N PRO A 112 -10.66 12.07 5.91
CA PRO A 112 -9.22 12.34 5.84
C PRO A 112 -8.59 12.53 7.22
N PHE A 113 -9.26 13.25 8.12
CA PHE A 113 -8.82 13.45 9.50
C PHE A 113 -8.79 12.14 10.29
N LEU A 114 -9.89 11.39 10.24
CA LEU A 114 -10.01 10.11 10.93
C LEU A 114 -8.95 9.11 10.45
N GLY A 115 -8.72 9.04 9.15
CA GLY A 115 -7.71 8.17 8.58
C GLY A 115 -6.30 8.54 9.02
N LEU A 116 -5.93 9.83 8.99
CA LEU A 116 -4.63 10.29 9.51
C LEU A 116 -4.47 9.96 10.99
N ALA A 117 -5.49 10.24 11.82
CA ALA A 117 -5.46 9.94 13.23
C ALA A 117 -5.32 8.43 13.51
N MET A 118 -6.07 7.60 12.78
CA MET A 118 -5.97 6.14 12.89
C MET A 118 -4.58 5.62 12.51
N LEU A 119 -3.97 6.15 11.45
CA LEU A 119 -2.60 5.79 11.06
C LEU A 119 -1.60 6.14 12.14
N LEU A 120 -1.66 7.36 12.68
CA LEU A 120 -0.74 7.80 13.72
C LEU A 120 -0.90 6.98 14.99
N VAL A 121 -2.14 6.72 15.44
CA VAL A 121 -2.40 5.86 16.62
C VAL A 121 -1.91 4.44 16.39
N THR A 122 -2.25 3.84 15.23
CA THR A 122 -1.79 2.48 14.89
C THR A 122 -0.26 2.40 14.89
N ARG A 123 0.41 3.41 14.30
CA ARG A 123 1.87 3.47 14.29
C ARG A 123 2.43 3.55 15.70
N GLN A 124 1.91 4.39 16.58
CA GLN A 124 2.35 4.49 17.98
C GLN A 124 2.21 3.16 18.73
N VAL A 125 1.06 2.48 18.55
CA VAL A 125 0.84 1.16 19.16
C VAL A 125 1.87 0.14 18.64
N MET A 126 2.11 0.12 17.33
CA MET A 126 3.05 -0.82 16.72
C MET A 126 4.49 -0.55 17.13
N GLN A 127 4.90 0.70 17.26
CA GLN A 127 6.21 1.09 17.79
C GLN A 127 6.41 0.71 19.25
N ALA A 128 5.35 0.80 20.06
CA ALA A 128 5.39 0.36 21.45
C ALA A 128 5.52 -1.18 21.59
N LEU A 129 4.99 -1.93 20.62
CA LEU A 129 5.00 -3.39 20.63
C LEU A 129 6.21 -4.00 19.89
N CYS A 130 6.76 -3.32 18.89
CA CYS A 130 7.81 -3.83 18.02
C CYS A 130 8.99 -2.86 17.96
N SER A 131 10.10 -3.22 18.58
CA SER A 131 11.36 -2.47 18.46
C SER A 131 12.26 -3.13 17.42
N LEU A 132 12.71 -2.36 16.43
CA LEU A 132 13.64 -2.80 15.39
C LEU A 132 14.97 -2.05 15.53
N PRO A 133 16.10 -2.71 15.26
CA PRO A 133 17.39 -2.01 15.17
C PRO A 133 17.38 -1.07 13.95
N ALA A 134 18.14 -0.01 14.03
CA ALA A 134 18.33 0.90 12.90
C ALA A 134 18.90 0.12 11.70
N PRO A 135 18.42 0.40 10.46
CA PRO A 135 18.97 -0.22 9.28
C PRO A 135 20.45 0.13 9.08
N PRO A 136 21.31 -0.83 8.71
CA PRO A 136 22.72 -0.56 8.46
C PRO A 136 22.92 0.46 7.33
N GLY A 137 23.72 1.50 7.56
CA GLY A 137 23.94 2.58 6.61
C GLY A 137 22.80 3.60 6.55
N ILE A 138 22.05 3.74 7.62
CA ILE A 138 21.00 4.76 7.76
C ILE A 138 21.58 6.16 7.59
N ILE A 139 20.89 7.01 6.82
CA ILE A 139 21.16 8.41 6.61
C ILE A 139 19.91 9.19 7.04
N TRP A 140 19.82 9.53 8.32
CA TRP A 140 18.65 10.19 8.88
C TRP A 140 19.07 11.21 9.92
N HIS A 141 18.96 12.49 9.58
CA HIS A 141 19.30 13.62 10.44
C HIS A 141 18.39 14.81 10.12
N ASP A 142 18.30 15.75 11.04
CA ASP A 142 17.56 16.98 10.81
C ASP A 142 18.31 17.86 9.78
N PRO A 143 17.69 18.11 8.60
CA PRO A 143 18.28 18.97 7.58
C PRO A 143 18.06 20.47 7.85
N GLY A 144 17.55 20.85 9.03
CA GLY A 144 17.22 22.23 9.37
C GLY A 144 15.93 22.74 8.73
N PHE A 145 15.08 21.86 8.22
CA PHE A 145 13.76 22.20 7.65
C PHE A 145 12.66 21.98 8.69
N PRO A 146 11.83 23.00 8.99
CA PRO A 146 10.72 22.84 9.92
C PRO A 146 9.70 21.83 9.36
N SER A 147 9.44 20.76 10.10
CA SER A 147 8.50 19.73 9.70
C SER A 147 7.34 19.63 10.71
N LEU A 148 6.13 19.38 10.19
CA LEU A 148 4.91 19.21 10.98
C LEU A 148 4.80 17.80 11.56
N LEU A 149 5.08 16.77 10.76
CA LEU A 149 4.87 15.37 11.14
C LEU A 149 6.16 14.55 11.18
N VAL A 150 7.20 14.95 10.44
CA VAL A 150 8.44 14.19 10.38
C VAL A 150 9.28 14.50 11.62
N THR A 151 9.72 13.44 12.30
CA THR A 151 10.56 13.55 13.50
C THR A 151 11.95 13.02 13.21
N TYR A 152 12.95 13.75 13.67
CA TYR A 152 14.36 13.39 13.60
C TYR A 152 14.90 13.09 14.99
N GLY A 153 15.91 12.22 15.08
CA GLY A 153 16.56 11.93 16.37
C GLY A 153 15.85 10.91 17.26
N VAL A 154 14.83 10.19 16.74
CA VAL A 154 14.15 9.11 17.45
C VAL A 154 14.80 7.78 17.08
N ALA A 155 15.29 7.03 18.08
CA ALA A 155 16.11 5.84 17.86
C ALA A 155 15.32 4.54 17.63
N ASN A 156 14.01 4.50 17.88
CA ASN A 156 13.21 3.28 17.95
C ASN A 156 11.89 3.33 17.16
N ASP A 157 11.78 4.21 16.17
CA ASP A 157 10.52 4.46 15.46
C ASP A 157 10.46 3.83 14.05
N PHE A 158 11.14 2.68 13.86
CA PHE A 158 11.24 2.07 12.54
C PHE A 158 9.98 1.34 12.09
N PHE A 159 9.27 0.66 12.99
CA PHE A 159 8.10 -0.14 12.59
C PHE A 159 6.78 0.56 12.91
N PHE A 160 5.96 0.79 11.92
CA PHE A 160 6.09 0.72 10.45
C PHE A 160 6.41 2.09 9.86
N SER A 161 6.73 2.16 8.54
CA SER A 161 7.05 3.42 7.86
C SER A 161 5.89 4.42 7.86
N GLY A 162 6.04 5.50 8.63
CA GLY A 162 5.07 6.61 8.67
C GLY A 162 5.00 7.36 7.35
N HIS A 163 6.14 7.62 6.70
CA HIS A 163 6.22 8.27 5.39
C HIS A 163 5.42 7.51 4.35
N THR A 164 5.67 6.21 4.23
CA THR A 164 4.91 5.36 3.29
C THR A 164 3.42 5.33 3.62
N ALA A 165 3.06 5.19 4.89
CA ALA A 165 1.66 5.12 5.30
C ALA A 165 0.90 6.42 4.98
N ILE A 166 1.48 7.58 5.31
CA ILE A 166 0.87 8.89 5.02
C ILE A 166 0.83 9.14 3.52
N ALA A 167 1.90 8.81 2.77
CA ALA A 167 1.93 8.97 1.32
C ALA A 167 0.86 8.12 0.63
N VAL A 168 0.73 6.83 1.00
CA VAL A 168 -0.28 5.93 0.42
C VAL A 168 -1.70 6.38 0.79
N PHE A 169 -1.95 6.73 2.06
CA PHE A 169 -3.26 7.21 2.47
C PHE A 169 -3.63 8.53 1.78
N GLY A 170 -2.71 9.49 1.72
CA GLY A 170 -2.90 10.75 1.01
C GLY A 170 -3.13 10.54 -0.48
N ALA A 171 -2.43 9.58 -1.09
CA ALA A 171 -2.62 9.19 -2.49
C ALA A 171 -4.02 8.62 -2.74
N ILE A 172 -4.54 7.78 -1.83
CA ILE A 172 -5.90 7.24 -1.91
C ILE A 172 -6.92 8.39 -1.84
N GLU A 173 -6.79 9.30 -0.89
CA GLU A 173 -7.69 10.44 -0.74
C GLU A 173 -7.62 11.40 -1.95
N LEU A 174 -6.41 11.67 -2.47
CA LEU A 174 -6.23 12.49 -3.66
C LEU A 174 -6.84 11.86 -4.92
N ALA A 175 -6.71 10.54 -5.09
CA ALA A 175 -7.27 9.80 -6.21
C ALA A 175 -8.82 9.79 -6.21
N ARG A 176 -9.44 9.86 -5.03
CA ARG A 176 -10.91 9.97 -4.89
C ARG A 176 -11.49 11.22 -5.56
N LEU A 177 -10.70 12.25 -5.75
CA LEU A 177 -11.12 13.48 -6.44
C LEU A 177 -11.28 13.31 -7.97
N ARG A 178 -11.26 12.08 -8.47
CA ARG A 178 -11.66 11.61 -9.82
C ARG A 178 -11.09 12.39 -11.03
N ARG A 179 -9.83 12.85 -10.94
CA ARG A 179 -9.13 13.43 -12.08
C ARG A 179 -7.88 12.61 -12.39
N ALA A 180 -7.70 12.16 -13.62
CA ALA A 180 -6.61 11.28 -14.03
C ALA A 180 -5.21 11.79 -13.63
N TRP A 181 -4.94 13.10 -13.80
CA TRP A 181 -3.66 13.68 -13.41
C TRP A 181 -3.36 13.57 -11.89
N ARG A 182 -4.42 13.58 -11.04
CA ARG A 182 -4.27 13.42 -9.59
C ARG A 182 -3.87 12.00 -9.23
N ALA A 183 -4.39 11.00 -9.93
CA ALA A 183 -3.96 9.61 -9.74
C ALA A 183 -2.50 9.40 -10.14
N VAL A 184 -2.04 10.03 -11.23
CA VAL A 184 -0.63 10.00 -11.63
C VAL A 184 0.24 10.68 -10.59
N LEU A 185 -0.13 11.89 -10.14
CA LEU A 185 0.59 12.61 -9.10
C LEU A 185 0.66 11.77 -7.82
N ALA A 186 -0.45 11.19 -7.39
CA ALA A 186 -0.52 10.31 -6.22
C ALA A 186 0.45 9.12 -6.34
N ALA A 187 0.50 8.46 -7.49
CA ALA A 187 1.44 7.38 -7.75
C ALA A 187 2.90 7.85 -7.69
N CYS A 188 3.23 9.01 -8.29
CA CYS A 188 4.57 9.59 -8.23
C CYS A 188 4.99 9.91 -6.80
N VAL A 189 4.08 10.46 -6.00
CA VAL A 189 4.33 10.75 -4.57
C VAL A 189 4.67 9.49 -3.80
N VAL A 190 3.87 8.43 -3.94
CA VAL A 190 4.13 7.16 -3.25
C VAL A 190 5.46 6.55 -3.67
N LEU A 191 5.74 6.53 -4.98
CA LEU A 191 7.00 5.99 -5.50
C LEU A 191 8.21 6.78 -4.99
N PHE A 192 8.11 8.12 -4.96
CA PHE A 192 9.16 8.98 -4.43
C PHE A 192 9.42 8.69 -2.95
N GLU A 193 8.38 8.67 -2.10
CA GLU A 193 8.55 8.43 -0.66
C GLU A 193 9.10 7.04 -0.36
N VAL A 194 8.60 6.01 -1.05
CA VAL A 194 9.12 4.64 -0.92
C VAL A 194 10.60 4.59 -1.33
N ALA A 195 10.98 5.21 -2.44
CA ALA A 195 12.36 5.26 -2.88
C ALA A 195 13.25 6.03 -1.89
N ALA A 196 12.79 7.19 -1.42
CA ALA A 196 13.54 8.03 -0.47
C ALA A 196 13.84 7.28 0.83
N VAL A 197 12.82 6.69 1.48
CA VAL A 197 13.02 6.00 2.77
C VAL A 197 13.88 4.73 2.64
N LEU A 198 13.84 4.04 1.49
CA LEU A 198 14.68 2.86 1.25
C LEU A 198 16.13 3.22 0.90
N VAL A 199 16.34 4.26 0.11
CA VAL A 199 17.68 4.72 -0.27
C VAL A 199 18.41 5.35 0.92
N LEU A 200 17.71 6.16 1.72
CA LEU A 200 18.21 6.74 2.96
C LEU A 200 18.36 5.69 4.08
N ARG A 201 17.82 4.50 3.86
CA ARG A 201 17.75 3.43 4.88
C ARG A 201 17.06 3.88 6.17
N ALA A 202 16.10 4.79 6.05
CA ALA A 202 15.25 5.19 7.16
C ALA A 202 14.32 4.06 7.63
N HIS A 203 13.98 3.15 6.73
CA HIS A 203 13.09 2.00 6.99
C HIS A 203 13.53 0.75 6.24
N TYR A 204 13.22 -0.42 6.79
CA TYR A 204 13.33 -1.70 6.10
C TYR A 204 12.19 -1.87 5.07
N THR A 205 12.40 -2.75 4.10
CA THR A 205 11.37 -3.10 3.11
C THR A 205 10.07 -3.57 3.76
N MET A 206 10.16 -4.33 4.86
CA MET A 206 8.98 -4.80 5.60
C MET A 206 8.20 -3.65 6.25
N ASP A 207 8.87 -2.59 6.71
CA ASP A 207 8.23 -1.42 7.31
C ASP A 207 7.46 -0.63 6.26
N VAL A 208 8.05 -0.49 5.06
CA VAL A 208 7.42 0.14 3.89
C VAL A 208 6.17 -0.63 3.47
N PHE A 209 6.29 -1.96 3.33
CA PHE A 209 5.15 -2.81 2.97
C PHE A 209 4.03 -2.74 4.01
N THR A 210 4.38 -2.84 5.29
CA THR A 210 3.41 -2.80 6.39
C THR A 210 2.75 -1.43 6.50
N GLY A 211 3.51 -0.34 6.28
CA GLY A 211 2.98 1.02 6.24
C GLY A 211 1.96 1.21 5.10
N ALA A 212 2.27 0.71 3.91
CA ALA A 212 1.33 0.74 2.78
C ALA A 212 0.06 -0.08 3.06
N LEU A 213 0.20 -1.28 3.62
CA LEU A 213 -0.94 -2.13 3.98
C LEU A 213 -1.81 -1.49 5.07
N ALA A 214 -1.19 -0.92 6.11
CA ALA A 214 -1.89 -0.18 7.16
C ALA A 214 -2.72 0.98 6.57
N ALA A 215 -2.14 1.74 5.62
CA ALA A 215 -2.85 2.82 4.95
C ALA A 215 -4.09 2.34 4.17
N VAL A 216 -3.99 1.22 3.45
CA VAL A 216 -5.13 0.63 2.74
C VAL A 216 -6.21 0.16 3.71
N CYS A 217 -5.83 -0.55 4.78
CA CYS A 217 -6.78 -1.01 5.81
C CYS A 217 -7.49 0.18 6.49
N VAL A 218 -6.72 1.21 6.85
CA VAL A 218 -7.27 2.43 7.46
C VAL A 218 -8.20 3.16 6.48
N ALA A 219 -7.84 3.27 5.20
CA ALA A 219 -8.69 3.90 4.19
C ALA A 219 -10.04 3.22 4.02
N GLN A 220 -10.09 1.89 4.13
CA GLN A 220 -11.34 1.12 4.10
C GLN A 220 -12.15 1.33 5.39
N THR A 221 -11.49 1.26 6.54
CA THR A 221 -12.13 1.39 7.85
C THR A 221 -12.71 2.78 8.07
N CYS A 222 -11.93 3.84 7.82
CA CYS A 222 -12.41 5.22 7.98
C CYS A 222 -13.51 5.55 6.97
N GLY A 223 -13.48 4.95 5.77
CA GLY A 223 -14.59 5.07 4.83
C GLY A 223 -15.89 4.50 5.37
N ALA A 224 -15.87 3.27 5.89
CA ALA A 224 -17.04 2.64 6.48
C ALA A 224 -17.57 3.40 7.72
N ILE A 225 -16.68 3.98 8.52
CA ILE A 225 -17.06 4.79 9.68
C ILE A 225 -17.70 6.11 9.22
N SER A 226 -17.06 6.83 8.29
CA SER A 226 -17.56 8.11 7.77
C SER A 226 -18.96 7.96 7.15
N GLU A 227 -19.18 6.92 6.34
CA GLU A 227 -20.50 6.60 5.78
C GLU A 227 -21.59 6.37 6.85
N ARG A 228 -21.23 5.77 8.00
CA ARG A 228 -22.16 5.62 9.11
C ARG A 228 -22.52 6.97 9.74
N PHE A 229 -21.53 7.85 9.96
CA PHE A 229 -21.77 9.18 10.50
C PHE A 229 -22.59 10.06 9.54
N ALA A 230 -22.37 9.97 8.23
CA ALA A 230 -23.19 10.66 7.24
C ALA A 230 -24.67 10.25 7.30
N ARG A 231 -24.96 8.95 7.51
CA ARG A 231 -26.35 8.46 7.69
C ARG A 231 -27.05 9.03 8.94
N PHE A 232 -26.29 9.44 9.94
CA PHE A 232 -26.82 10.10 11.15
C PHE A 232 -26.89 11.62 11.05
N GLY A 233 -26.59 12.20 9.86
CA GLY A 233 -26.67 13.65 9.61
C GLY A 233 -25.57 14.47 10.28
N ILE A 234 -24.47 13.84 10.66
CA ILE A 234 -23.34 14.48 11.34
C ILE A 234 -22.30 14.98 10.33
N GLU A 235 -22.33 14.50 9.11
CA GLU A 235 -21.43 14.88 8.02
C GLU A 235 -22.21 15.32 6.77
N PRO A 236 -21.79 16.36 6.04
CA PRO A 236 -22.38 16.66 4.74
C PRO A 236 -22.12 15.47 3.80
N ALA A 237 -23.17 15.06 3.08
CA ALA A 237 -23.06 14.02 2.06
C ALA A 237 -22.10 14.50 0.95
N ASP A 238 -21.06 13.72 0.63
CA ASP A 238 -20.13 13.95 -0.47
C ASP A 238 -20.82 13.89 -1.85
#